data_8e24a55ff6a2552c4f6dd93b38cc6b25
#
_entry.id   8e24a55ff6a2552c4f6dd93b38cc6b25
#
_cell.length_a   1.000
_cell.length_b   1.000
_cell.length_c   1.000
_cell.angle_alpha   90.00
_cell.angle_beta   90.00
_cell.angle_gamma   90.00
#
_symmetry.space_group_name_H-M   'P 1'
#
loop_
_entity.id
_entity.type
_entity.pdbx_description
1 polymer ?
#
loop_
_entity_poly.entity_id
_entity_poly.type
_entity_poly.pdbx_seq_one_letter_code
_entity_poly.pdbx_strand_id
1 'polypeptide(L)'
;MNSQFTIDGLFPTPIISSNINRSWTEKELALFDYHKDHCHNNMGNTTSNDRYVLNAPEAKGLVGFIGQGIQHYVDKIICPKNPVEFYITQSWLNYTKPGEYHHTHEHPNSIISGVLYIDADRDHDKIIFHKANRYQQIKFPQTEFNYFNSESWFFNVGNGDLKLFPSSLTHNVEQKKGDNVRCSLAFNVFAKGYIGAEEELTALHLRM
;
A
#
# COMPACT_ATOMS: atom_id res chain seq x y z
N MET A 1 15.86 36.23 25.37
CA MET A 1 14.57 35.83 24.77
C MET A 1 14.79 34.46 24.16
N ASN A 2 14.13 33.43 24.66
CA ASN A 2 14.18 32.08 24.03
C ASN A 2 13.15 32.09 22.90
N SER A 3 13.60 32.24 21.66
CA SER A 3 12.74 32.08 20.49
C SER A 3 12.47 30.58 20.27
N GLN A 4 11.20 30.19 20.19
CA GLN A 4 10.79 28.86 19.88
C GLN A 4 10.53 28.78 18.37
N PHE A 5 11.22 27.86 17.69
CA PHE A 5 11.00 27.58 16.27
C PHE A 5 10.17 26.31 16.14
N THR A 6 9.21 26.30 15.23
CA THR A 6 8.38 25.15 14.87
C THR A 6 8.62 24.77 13.41
N ILE A 7 8.47 23.48 13.09
CA ILE A 7 8.55 22.99 11.73
C ILE A 7 7.18 22.40 11.38
N ASP A 8 6.54 22.97 10.36
CA ASP A 8 5.24 22.53 9.87
C ASP A 8 5.41 21.72 8.57
N GLY A 9 4.82 20.53 8.51
CA GLY A 9 4.77 19.74 7.30
C GLY A 9 3.56 20.13 6.45
N LEU A 10 3.78 20.86 5.36
CA LEU A 10 2.72 21.23 4.43
C LEU A 10 2.55 20.14 3.36
N PHE A 11 1.29 19.73 3.16
CA PHE A 11 0.92 18.74 2.14
C PHE A 11 1.66 17.38 2.29
N PRO A 12 1.64 16.78 3.49
CA PRO A 12 2.29 15.50 3.70
C PRO A 12 1.64 14.42 2.83
N THR A 13 2.43 13.47 2.33
CA THR A 13 1.91 12.28 1.68
C THR A 13 1.34 11.33 2.74
N PRO A 14 0.03 11.01 2.71
CA PRO A 14 -0.58 10.19 3.73
C PRO A 14 -0.27 8.70 3.53
N ILE A 15 0.10 8.02 4.61
CA ILE A 15 0.23 6.55 4.65
C ILE A 15 -0.48 6.05 5.90
N ILE A 16 -1.48 5.18 5.73
CA ILE A 16 -2.10 4.48 6.85
C ILE A 16 -1.28 3.22 7.15
N SER A 17 -1.02 3.01 8.43
CA SER A 17 -0.45 1.78 8.97
C SER A 17 -1.40 1.19 9.99
N SER A 18 -1.67 -0.11 9.87
CA SER A 18 -2.47 -0.89 10.81
C SER A 18 -1.91 -2.31 10.91
N ASN A 19 -2.43 -3.11 11.83
CA ASN A 19 -2.13 -4.53 11.92
C ASN A 19 -3.43 -5.27 12.24
N ILE A 20 -3.63 -6.43 11.62
CA ILE A 20 -4.85 -7.23 11.83
C ILE A 20 -4.95 -7.82 13.25
N ASN A 21 -3.81 -7.88 13.97
CA ASN A 21 -3.68 -8.30 15.37
C ASN A 21 -4.35 -9.66 15.70
N ARG A 22 -4.31 -10.60 14.75
CA ARG A 22 -4.75 -11.98 14.95
C ARG A 22 -3.94 -12.94 14.08
N SER A 23 -3.98 -14.20 14.44
CA SER A 23 -3.47 -15.29 13.57
C SER A 23 -4.36 -15.47 12.34
N TRP A 24 -3.78 -16.00 11.29
CA TRP A 24 -4.52 -16.40 10.09
C TRP A 24 -5.41 -17.61 10.41
N THR A 25 -6.60 -17.64 9.85
CA THR A 25 -7.47 -18.83 9.93
C THR A 25 -6.93 -19.94 9.03
N GLU A 26 -7.33 -21.19 9.30
CA GLU A 26 -6.97 -22.34 8.45
C GLU A 26 -7.39 -22.12 6.99
N LYS A 27 -8.56 -21.50 6.76
CA LYS A 27 -9.06 -21.17 5.41
C LYS A 27 -8.20 -20.13 4.72
N GLU A 28 -7.76 -19.09 5.44
CA GLU A 28 -6.85 -18.07 4.90
C GLU A 28 -5.48 -18.67 4.58
N LEU A 29 -4.94 -19.52 5.45
CA LEU A 29 -3.68 -20.23 5.18
C LEU A 29 -3.79 -21.14 3.94
N ALA A 30 -4.86 -21.92 3.83
CA ALA A 30 -5.12 -22.74 2.65
C ALA A 30 -5.23 -21.91 1.35
N LEU A 31 -5.87 -20.74 1.41
CA LEU A 31 -5.94 -19.81 0.27
C LEU A 31 -4.55 -19.33 -0.14
N PHE A 32 -3.70 -18.94 0.82
CA PHE A 32 -2.35 -18.47 0.52
C PHE A 32 -1.48 -19.59 -0.06
N ASP A 33 -1.54 -20.81 0.49
CA ASP A 33 -0.79 -21.95 0.00
C ASP A 33 -1.24 -22.35 -1.40
N TYR A 34 -2.55 -22.37 -1.67
CA TYR A 34 -3.06 -22.63 -3.01
C TYR A 34 -2.46 -21.68 -4.06
N HIS A 35 -2.44 -20.40 -3.78
CA HIS A 35 -1.89 -19.41 -4.73
C HIS A 35 -0.38 -19.46 -4.85
N LYS A 36 0.34 -19.97 -3.83
CA LYS A 36 1.79 -20.17 -3.89
C LYS A 36 2.18 -21.16 -4.98
N ASP A 37 1.37 -22.20 -5.16
CA ASP A 37 1.57 -23.20 -6.21
C ASP A 37 1.00 -22.75 -7.57
N HIS A 38 0.19 -21.68 -7.60
CA HIS A 38 -0.48 -21.12 -8.77
C HIS A 38 -0.03 -19.69 -9.04
N CYS A 39 1.26 -19.51 -9.30
CA CYS A 39 1.89 -18.22 -9.55
C CYS A 39 2.75 -18.24 -10.83
N HIS A 40 3.15 -17.07 -11.30
CA HIS A 40 4.07 -16.88 -12.41
C HIS A 40 5.13 -15.85 -12.06
N ASN A 41 6.21 -15.85 -12.84
CA ASN A 41 7.31 -14.90 -12.66
C ASN A 41 6.85 -13.48 -12.95
N ASN A 42 7.19 -12.59 -12.04
CA ASN A 42 7.10 -11.14 -12.17
C ASN A 42 8.52 -10.56 -12.18
N MET A 43 8.65 -9.25 -12.38
CA MET A 43 9.95 -8.57 -12.32
C MET A 43 10.52 -8.59 -10.89
N GLY A 44 11.41 -9.55 -10.65
CA GLY A 44 12.14 -9.70 -9.38
C GLY A 44 11.52 -10.62 -8.35
N ASN A 45 10.28 -11.12 -8.54
CA ASN A 45 9.60 -12.06 -7.65
C ASN A 45 8.57 -12.93 -8.41
N THR A 46 7.69 -13.62 -7.69
CA THR A 46 6.54 -14.31 -8.28
C THR A 46 5.22 -13.71 -7.78
N THR A 47 4.19 -13.78 -8.59
CA THR A 47 2.86 -13.27 -8.27
C THR A 47 1.76 -14.29 -8.64
N SER A 48 0.66 -14.32 -7.88
CA SER A 48 -0.45 -15.24 -8.12
C SER A 48 -1.03 -15.07 -9.53
N ASN A 49 -1.47 -16.16 -10.16
CA ASN A 49 -2.18 -16.14 -11.44
C ASN A 49 -3.53 -15.41 -11.32
N ASP A 50 -4.21 -15.61 -10.19
CA ASP A 50 -5.44 -14.90 -9.86
C ASP A 50 -5.13 -13.43 -9.49
N ARG A 51 -5.96 -12.53 -10.04
CA ARG A 51 -5.91 -11.09 -9.81
C ARG A 51 -7.08 -10.58 -8.95
N TYR A 52 -7.84 -11.50 -8.38
CA TYR A 52 -9.04 -11.22 -7.58
C TYR A 52 -9.08 -12.07 -6.30
N VAL A 53 -7.94 -12.30 -5.69
CA VAL A 53 -7.77 -13.16 -4.50
C VAL A 53 -8.75 -12.80 -3.36
N LEU A 54 -9.05 -11.51 -3.17
CA LEU A 54 -9.99 -11.05 -2.16
C LEU A 54 -11.46 -11.37 -2.48
N ASN A 55 -11.79 -11.85 -3.69
CA ASN A 55 -13.14 -12.30 -4.00
C ASN A 55 -13.42 -13.74 -3.49
N ALA A 56 -12.40 -14.46 -3.07
CA ALA A 56 -12.55 -15.80 -2.51
C ALA A 56 -13.36 -15.74 -1.18
N PRO A 57 -14.29 -16.67 -0.95
CA PRO A 57 -15.05 -16.72 0.31
C PRO A 57 -14.17 -16.82 1.55
N GLU A 58 -13.02 -17.48 1.43
CA GLU A 58 -11.99 -17.64 2.47
C GLU A 58 -11.39 -16.31 2.91
N ALA A 59 -11.36 -15.32 2.02
CA ALA A 59 -10.80 -13.98 2.27
C ALA A 59 -11.76 -13.02 2.97
N LYS A 60 -12.99 -13.44 3.31
CA LYS A 60 -14.03 -12.55 3.89
C LYS A 60 -13.55 -11.76 5.12
N GLY A 61 -12.77 -12.40 5.98
CA GLY A 61 -12.19 -11.73 7.17
C GLY A 61 -11.18 -10.66 6.80
N LEU A 62 -10.38 -10.90 5.76
CA LEU A 62 -9.39 -9.96 5.22
C LEU A 62 -10.08 -8.76 4.57
N VAL A 63 -11.11 -9.02 3.76
CA VAL A 63 -11.93 -7.97 3.13
C VAL A 63 -12.55 -7.04 4.18
N GLY A 64 -13.07 -7.60 5.27
CA GLY A 64 -13.63 -6.82 6.38
C GLY A 64 -12.60 -5.90 7.04
N PHE A 65 -11.40 -6.41 7.32
CA PHE A 65 -10.32 -5.63 7.91
C PHE A 65 -9.80 -4.55 6.94
N ILE A 66 -9.52 -4.93 5.70
CA ILE A 66 -9.05 -4.01 4.65
C ILE A 66 -10.09 -2.91 4.40
N GLY A 67 -11.38 -3.28 4.34
CA GLY A 67 -12.48 -2.34 4.15
C GLY A 67 -12.56 -1.27 5.25
N GLN A 68 -12.31 -1.63 6.50
CA GLN A 68 -12.21 -0.67 7.60
C GLN A 68 -11.04 0.32 7.38
N GLY A 69 -9.90 -0.16 6.92
CA GLY A 69 -8.75 0.67 6.59
C GLY A 69 -9.04 1.64 5.43
N ILE A 70 -9.68 1.15 4.37
CA ILE A 70 -10.09 1.96 3.21
C ILE A 70 -11.09 3.04 3.67
N GLN A 71 -12.11 2.66 4.45
CA GLN A 71 -13.08 3.62 4.96
C GLN A 71 -12.41 4.70 5.82
N HIS A 72 -11.47 4.31 6.67
CA HIS A 72 -10.70 5.27 7.47
C HIS A 72 -9.88 6.24 6.59
N TYR A 73 -9.28 5.74 5.50
CA TYR A 73 -8.57 6.58 4.53
C TYR A 73 -9.52 7.58 3.86
N VAL A 74 -10.68 7.12 3.46
CA VAL A 74 -11.71 7.96 2.83
C VAL A 74 -12.19 9.04 3.79
N ASP A 75 -12.53 8.68 5.02
CA ASP A 75 -13.11 9.60 6.02
C ASP A 75 -12.11 10.65 6.53
N LYS A 76 -10.81 10.32 6.59
CA LYS A 76 -9.81 11.19 7.22
C LYS A 76 -8.91 11.91 6.23
N ILE A 77 -8.79 11.41 5.01
CA ILE A 77 -7.84 11.94 4.03
C ILE A 77 -8.59 12.50 2.81
N ILE A 78 -9.49 11.71 2.19
CA ILE A 78 -10.20 12.16 0.99
C ILE A 78 -11.37 13.08 1.35
N CYS A 79 -12.14 12.75 2.40
CA CYS A 79 -13.28 13.53 2.89
C CYS A 79 -14.25 13.95 1.77
N PRO A 80 -14.80 13.03 0.95
CA PRO A 80 -15.56 13.39 -0.22
C PRO A 80 -16.85 14.11 0.18
N LYS A 81 -17.20 15.19 -0.54
CA LYS A 81 -18.47 15.92 -0.33
C LYS A 81 -19.68 15.12 -0.80
N ASN A 82 -19.52 14.43 -1.93
CA ASN A 82 -20.57 13.62 -2.53
C ASN A 82 -20.53 12.16 -2.03
N PRO A 83 -21.67 11.44 -2.03
CA PRO A 83 -21.66 10.00 -1.78
C PRO A 83 -20.84 9.28 -2.86
N VAL A 84 -19.72 8.70 -2.47
CA VAL A 84 -18.82 7.94 -3.33
C VAL A 84 -18.51 6.62 -2.66
N GLU A 85 -18.65 5.52 -3.37
CA GLU A 85 -18.29 4.18 -2.90
C GLU A 85 -16.90 3.81 -3.39
N PHE A 86 -16.01 3.44 -2.47
CA PHE A 86 -14.68 2.94 -2.78
C PHE A 86 -14.70 1.42 -2.76
N TYR A 87 -14.14 0.78 -3.78
CA TYR A 87 -14.15 -0.67 -3.95
C TYR A 87 -12.79 -1.20 -4.44
N ILE A 88 -12.48 -2.43 -4.06
CA ILE A 88 -11.27 -3.12 -4.50
C ILE A 88 -11.46 -3.58 -5.95
N THR A 89 -10.59 -3.14 -6.84
CA THR A 89 -10.63 -3.50 -8.27
C THR A 89 -9.90 -4.80 -8.56
N GLN A 90 -8.70 -4.93 -8.03
CA GLN A 90 -7.86 -6.11 -8.17
C GLN A 90 -7.12 -6.40 -6.87
N SER A 91 -6.79 -7.67 -6.66
CA SER A 91 -6.00 -8.14 -5.52
C SER A 91 -5.21 -9.38 -5.89
N TRP A 92 -3.94 -9.42 -5.50
CA TRP A 92 -3.02 -10.51 -5.84
C TRP A 92 -2.02 -10.77 -4.72
N LEU A 93 -1.49 -11.99 -4.68
CA LEU A 93 -0.42 -12.37 -3.77
C LEU A 93 0.95 -12.25 -4.46
N ASN A 94 1.92 -11.74 -3.74
CA ASN A 94 3.32 -11.74 -4.14
C ASN A 94 4.12 -12.64 -3.21
N TYR A 95 4.97 -13.48 -3.78
CA TYR A 95 5.91 -14.33 -3.07
C TYR A 95 7.33 -13.92 -3.46
N THR A 96 8.13 -13.56 -2.46
CA THR A 96 9.49 -13.05 -2.65
C THR A 96 10.47 -13.91 -1.86
N LYS A 97 11.28 -14.69 -2.55
CA LYS A 97 12.30 -15.56 -1.97
C LYS A 97 13.53 -14.75 -1.55
N PRO A 98 14.42 -15.31 -0.70
CA PRO A 98 15.72 -14.71 -0.43
C PRO A 98 16.46 -14.35 -1.74
N GLY A 99 16.98 -13.12 -1.81
CA GLY A 99 17.65 -12.59 -2.99
C GLY A 99 16.75 -11.96 -4.04
N GLU A 100 15.43 -12.19 -4.00
CA GLU A 100 14.45 -11.55 -4.88
C GLU A 100 14.04 -10.17 -4.34
N TYR A 101 13.39 -9.35 -5.18
CA TYR A 101 12.97 -7.98 -4.87
C TYR A 101 11.62 -7.65 -5.53
N HIS A 102 11.06 -6.49 -5.24
CA HIS A 102 9.95 -5.95 -6.03
C HIS A 102 10.40 -4.60 -6.61
N HIS A 103 10.30 -4.47 -7.93
CA HIS A 103 10.79 -3.30 -8.66
C HIS A 103 10.08 -2.01 -8.23
N THR A 104 10.70 -0.87 -8.54
CA THR A 104 10.11 0.45 -8.31
C THR A 104 8.96 0.70 -9.29
N HIS A 105 7.77 1.01 -8.76
CA HIS A 105 6.55 1.20 -9.56
C HIS A 105 5.52 2.05 -8.82
N GLU A 106 4.44 2.35 -9.51
CA GLU A 106 3.20 2.96 -9.04
C GLU A 106 2.01 2.23 -9.69
N HIS A 107 0.78 2.52 -9.23
CA HIS A 107 -0.42 1.84 -9.71
C HIS A 107 -1.33 2.80 -10.48
N PRO A 108 -1.24 2.88 -11.82
CA PRO A 108 -2.18 3.65 -12.62
C PRO A 108 -3.61 3.09 -12.53
N ASN A 109 -4.61 3.94 -12.80
CA ASN A 109 -6.04 3.61 -12.74
C ASN A 109 -6.50 3.13 -11.35
N SER A 110 -5.87 3.67 -10.29
CA SER A 110 -6.21 3.40 -8.91
C SER A 110 -6.07 4.67 -8.08
N ILE A 111 -6.85 4.81 -7.02
CA ILE A 111 -6.84 5.96 -6.11
C ILE A 111 -6.02 5.63 -4.87
N ILE A 112 -6.31 4.48 -4.26
CA ILE A 112 -5.62 3.96 -3.09
C ILE A 112 -5.05 2.60 -3.43
N SER A 113 -3.80 2.37 -3.11
CA SER A 113 -3.20 1.04 -3.13
C SER A 113 -2.92 0.56 -1.71
N GLY A 114 -2.97 -0.73 -1.53
CA GLY A 114 -2.70 -1.32 -0.23
C GLY A 114 -1.92 -2.62 -0.32
N VAL A 115 -1.23 -2.94 0.76
CA VAL A 115 -0.53 -4.20 0.94
C VAL A 115 -0.71 -4.71 2.36
N LEU A 116 -1.17 -5.96 2.49
CA LEU A 116 -1.27 -6.71 3.74
C LEU A 116 -0.17 -7.78 3.74
N TYR A 117 0.70 -7.75 4.74
CA TYR A 117 1.81 -8.68 4.86
C TYR A 117 1.34 -9.95 5.56
N ILE A 118 1.42 -11.09 4.85
CA ILE A 118 0.95 -12.39 5.32
C ILE A 118 2.06 -13.12 6.07
N ASP A 119 3.24 -13.19 5.45
CA ASP A 119 4.46 -13.72 6.04
C ASP A 119 5.59 -12.73 5.74
N ALA A 120 6.07 -12.06 6.77
CA ALA A 120 7.12 -11.07 6.66
C ALA A 120 7.94 -11.00 7.95
N ASP A 121 9.23 -10.82 7.81
CA ASP A 121 10.19 -10.68 8.89
C ASP A 121 10.46 -9.19 9.17
N ARG A 122 9.97 -8.67 10.28
CA ARG A 122 10.07 -7.24 10.65
C ARG A 122 11.51 -6.73 10.74
N ASP A 123 12.47 -7.59 10.99
CA ASP A 123 13.87 -7.18 11.10
C ASP A 123 14.53 -7.03 9.72
N HIS A 124 13.99 -7.70 8.69
CA HIS A 124 14.58 -7.76 7.36
C HIS A 124 13.68 -7.22 6.23
N ASP A 125 12.34 -7.20 6.46
CA ASP A 125 11.40 -6.79 5.42
C ASP A 125 10.93 -5.35 5.60
N LYS A 126 10.97 -4.58 4.52
CA LYS A 126 10.50 -3.20 4.50
C LYS A 126 9.93 -2.82 3.15
N ILE A 127 8.98 -1.88 3.18
CA ILE A 127 8.49 -1.19 2.00
C ILE A 127 9.12 0.21 1.95
N ILE A 128 9.57 0.63 0.78
CA ILE A 128 10.23 1.91 0.56
C ILE A 128 9.34 2.77 -0.33
N PHE A 129 9.09 3.98 0.09
CA PHE A 129 8.38 5.01 -0.66
C PHE A 129 9.34 6.10 -1.11
N HIS A 130 9.15 6.59 -2.34
CA HIS A 130 9.99 7.60 -2.95
C HIS A 130 9.26 8.94 -3.02
N LYS A 131 9.99 10.01 -2.76
CA LYS A 131 9.46 11.38 -2.84
C LYS A 131 9.12 11.73 -4.28
N ALA A 132 7.87 12.08 -4.54
CA ALA A 132 7.40 12.41 -5.88
C ALA A 132 7.98 13.75 -6.39
N ASN A 133 8.03 14.76 -5.54
CA ASN A 133 8.48 16.09 -5.90
C ASN A 133 9.86 16.40 -5.32
N ARG A 134 10.84 16.60 -6.19
CA ARG A 134 12.19 17.05 -5.84
C ARG A 134 12.31 18.53 -6.21
N TYR A 135 12.13 19.41 -5.24
CA TYR A 135 12.34 20.85 -5.44
C TYR A 135 13.73 21.34 -5.00
N GLN A 136 14.49 20.48 -4.33
CA GLN A 136 15.86 20.81 -3.94
C GLN A 136 16.84 20.53 -5.10
N GLN A 137 17.40 21.58 -5.65
CA GLN A 137 18.43 21.46 -6.70
C GLN A 137 19.86 21.37 -6.12
N ILE A 138 20.05 21.83 -4.88
CA ILE A 138 21.34 21.78 -4.19
C ILE A 138 21.27 20.67 -3.14
N LYS A 139 22.21 19.74 -3.20
CA LYS A 139 22.28 18.59 -2.31
C LYS A 139 23.41 18.78 -1.30
N PHE A 140 23.06 18.71 -0.03
CA PHE A 140 24.00 18.70 1.08
C PHE A 140 24.14 17.27 1.63
N PRO A 141 25.35 16.83 2.03
CA PRO A 141 25.49 15.64 2.84
C PRO A 141 24.76 15.81 4.17
N GLN A 142 23.90 14.86 4.54
CA GLN A 142 23.15 14.88 5.79
C GLN A 142 23.84 14.02 6.84
N THR A 143 23.88 14.51 8.08
CA THR A 143 24.28 13.71 9.26
C THR A 143 23.12 12.88 9.79
N GLU A 144 21.88 13.35 9.60
CA GLU A 144 20.65 12.68 10.02
C GLU A 144 19.59 12.80 8.93
N PHE A 145 18.81 11.72 8.75
CA PHE A 145 17.69 11.67 7.81
C PHE A 145 16.36 11.81 8.56
N ASN A 146 15.45 12.60 7.97
CA ASN A 146 14.08 12.78 8.46
C ASN A 146 13.10 12.96 7.28
N TYR A 147 11.81 13.09 7.55
CA TYR A 147 10.78 13.25 6.52
C TYR A 147 10.94 14.48 5.62
N PHE A 148 11.65 15.50 6.06
CA PHE A 148 11.83 16.75 5.32
C PHE A 148 13.02 16.70 4.35
N ASN A 149 14.10 16.02 4.73
CA ASN A 149 15.34 16.01 3.97
C ASN A 149 15.61 14.71 3.20
N SER A 150 14.81 13.66 3.39
CA SER A 150 14.96 12.36 2.73
C SER A 150 14.33 12.35 1.34
N GLU A 151 14.96 11.66 0.39
CA GLU A 151 14.40 11.39 -0.94
C GLU A 151 13.51 10.14 -0.97
N SER A 152 13.68 9.25 -0.01
CA SER A 152 12.85 8.07 0.22
C SER A 152 12.70 7.81 1.71
N TRP A 153 11.63 7.10 2.07
CA TRP A 153 11.40 6.65 3.43
C TRP A 153 10.91 5.21 3.44
N PHE A 154 11.21 4.48 4.49
CA PHE A 154 10.81 3.09 4.60
C PHE A 154 10.04 2.80 5.89
N PHE A 155 9.24 1.75 5.83
CA PHE A 155 8.60 1.16 6.99
C PHE A 155 8.97 -0.31 7.07
N ASN A 156 9.48 -0.73 8.21
CA ASN A 156 9.61 -2.15 8.51
C ASN A 156 8.22 -2.78 8.59
N VAL A 157 8.08 -4.00 8.08
CA VAL A 157 6.82 -4.71 7.98
C VAL A 157 6.94 -6.13 8.51
N GLY A 158 5.91 -6.59 9.19
CA GLY A 158 5.80 -7.94 9.75
C GLY A 158 4.42 -8.53 9.49
N ASN A 159 4.20 -9.72 10.00
CA ASN A 159 2.94 -10.44 9.85
C ASN A 159 1.74 -9.60 10.31
N GLY A 160 0.72 -9.54 9.48
CA GLY A 160 -0.51 -8.81 9.77
C GLY A 160 -0.47 -7.31 9.50
N ASP A 161 0.68 -6.74 9.14
CA ASP A 161 0.79 -5.31 8.85
C ASP A 161 0.07 -4.95 7.56
N LEU A 162 -0.76 -3.92 7.63
CA LEU A 162 -1.43 -3.28 6.49
C LEU A 162 -0.82 -1.91 6.26
N LYS A 163 -0.51 -1.60 5.00
CA LYS A 163 -0.16 -0.26 4.53
C LYS A 163 -1.15 0.16 3.45
N LEU A 164 -1.72 1.37 3.58
CA LEU A 164 -2.52 2.02 2.54
C LEU A 164 -1.88 3.35 2.17
N PHE A 165 -1.82 3.65 0.88
CA PHE A 165 -1.14 4.83 0.36
C PHE A 165 -1.76 5.28 -0.97
N PRO A 166 -1.51 6.54 -1.40
CA PRO A 166 -1.93 7.00 -2.73
C PRO A 166 -1.32 6.12 -3.81
N SER A 167 -2.12 5.68 -4.77
CA SER A 167 -1.66 4.76 -5.84
C SER A 167 -0.56 5.35 -6.73
N SER A 168 -0.50 6.69 -6.82
CA SER A 168 0.55 7.44 -7.52
C SER A 168 1.87 7.53 -6.75
N LEU A 169 1.92 7.04 -5.50
CA LEU A 169 3.14 7.08 -4.71
C LEU A 169 4.08 5.95 -5.15
N THR A 170 5.17 6.34 -5.78
CA THR A 170 6.20 5.42 -6.23
C THR A 170 6.81 4.65 -5.06
N HIS A 171 6.87 3.34 -5.17
CA HIS A 171 7.38 2.47 -4.11
C HIS A 171 8.09 1.23 -4.66
N ASN A 172 8.86 0.59 -3.80
CA ASN A 172 9.52 -0.68 -4.09
C ASN A 172 9.78 -1.47 -2.81
N VAL A 173 10.24 -2.70 -2.98
CA VAL A 173 10.76 -3.52 -1.89
C VAL A 173 12.17 -3.98 -2.27
N GLU A 174 13.12 -3.73 -1.37
CA GLU A 174 14.51 -4.13 -1.57
C GLU A 174 14.67 -5.65 -1.67
N GLN A 175 15.86 -6.05 -2.08
CA GLN A 175 16.24 -7.45 -2.11
C GLN A 175 15.98 -8.10 -0.75
N LYS A 176 15.22 -9.19 -0.77
CA LYS A 176 14.83 -9.95 0.41
C LYS A 176 16.08 -10.49 1.11
N LYS A 177 16.22 -10.14 2.37
CA LYS A 177 17.20 -10.67 3.31
C LYS A 177 16.48 -11.63 4.26
N GLY A 178 17.24 -12.50 4.93
CA GLY A 178 16.67 -13.57 5.76
C GLY A 178 16.20 -14.77 4.94
N ASP A 179 15.76 -15.84 5.60
CA ASP A 179 15.61 -17.16 4.99
C ASP A 179 14.16 -17.51 4.62
N ASN A 180 13.16 -16.76 5.12
CA ASN A 180 11.76 -17.00 4.81
C ASN A 180 11.35 -16.45 3.45
N VAL A 181 10.29 -17.01 2.87
CA VAL A 181 9.64 -16.45 1.67
C VAL A 181 8.62 -15.42 2.14
N ARG A 182 8.86 -14.12 1.84
CA ARG A 182 7.86 -13.09 2.13
C ARG A 182 6.63 -13.30 1.27
N CYS A 183 5.46 -13.33 1.92
CA CYS A 183 4.15 -13.35 1.28
C CYS A 183 3.41 -12.04 1.60
N SER A 184 2.92 -11.36 0.55
CA SER A 184 2.11 -10.14 0.72
C SER A 184 0.92 -10.15 -0.23
N LEU A 185 -0.24 -9.71 0.27
CA LEU A 185 -1.47 -9.50 -0.48
C LEU A 185 -1.58 -8.02 -0.85
N ALA A 186 -1.41 -7.72 -2.13
CA ALA A 186 -1.56 -6.38 -2.67
C ALA A 186 -2.95 -6.19 -3.29
N PHE A 187 -3.44 -4.95 -3.30
CA PHE A 187 -4.73 -4.62 -3.90
C PHE A 187 -4.79 -3.16 -4.33
N ASN A 188 -5.67 -2.90 -5.29
CA ASN A 188 -5.97 -1.57 -5.80
C ASN A 188 -7.43 -1.21 -5.53
N VAL A 189 -7.68 0.08 -5.26
CA VAL A 189 -9.01 0.63 -4.93
C VAL A 189 -9.34 1.76 -5.88
N PHE A 190 -10.56 1.73 -6.41
CA PHE A 190 -11.11 2.80 -7.20
C PHE A 190 -12.46 3.26 -6.61
N ALA A 191 -13.09 4.26 -7.23
CA ALA A 191 -14.34 4.84 -6.78
C ALA A 191 -15.44 4.72 -7.82
N LYS A 192 -16.69 4.63 -7.38
CA LYS A 192 -17.90 4.80 -8.20
C LYS A 192 -18.86 5.78 -7.51
N GLY A 193 -19.66 6.46 -8.32
CA GLY A 193 -20.56 7.50 -7.86
C GLY A 193 -20.32 8.82 -8.58
N TYR A 194 -20.74 9.91 -7.98
CA TYR A 194 -20.59 11.25 -8.51
C TYR A 194 -19.40 11.94 -7.86
N ILE A 195 -18.40 12.30 -8.67
CA ILE A 195 -17.20 13.02 -8.23
C ILE A 195 -17.07 14.37 -8.95
N GLY A 196 -16.37 15.31 -8.34
CA GLY A 196 -16.24 16.68 -8.80
C GLY A 196 -17.52 17.52 -8.60
N ALA A 197 -17.63 18.62 -9.30
CA ALA A 197 -18.75 19.56 -9.26
C ALA A 197 -19.05 20.15 -10.63
N GLU A 198 -20.33 20.36 -10.95
CA GLU A 198 -20.72 20.94 -12.25
C GLU A 198 -20.26 22.38 -12.38
N GLU A 199 -20.34 23.15 -11.31
CA GLU A 199 -19.92 24.55 -11.26
C GLU A 199 -18.42 24.74 -11.48
N GLU A 200 -17.62 23.69 -11.19
CA GLU A 200 -16.16 23.67 -11.40
C GLU A 200 -15.77 23.01 -12.72
N LEU A 201 -16.73 22.55 -13.52
CA LEU A 201 -16.53 21.81 -14.78
C LEU A 201 -15.71 20.51 -14.58
N THR A 202 -15.82 19.90 -13.40
CA THR A 202 -15.10 18.69 -13.00
C THR A 202 -16.02 17.50 -12.75
N ALA A 203 -17.34 17.65 -12.98
CA ALA A 203 -18.32 16.63 -12.70
C ALA A 203 -18.11 15.36 -13.52
N LEU A 204 -18.07 14.21 -12.85
CA LEU A 204 -17.92 12.90 -13.48
C LEU A 204 -18.80 11.86 -12.78
N HIS A 205 -19.65 11.19 -13.54
CA HIS A 205 -20.47 10.07 -13.09
C HIS A 205 -19.77 8.75 -13.40
N LEU A 206 -19.17 8.14 -12.38
CA LEU A 206 -18.57 6.80 -12.46
C LEU A 206 -19.64 5.75 -12.19
N ARG A 207 -20.06 5.03 -13.22
CA ARG A 207 -21.03 3.91 -13.15
C ARG A 207 -20.29 2.60 -13.35
N MET A 208 -20.75 1.54 -12.67
CA MET A 208 -20.43 0.16 -13.03
C MET A 208 -21.56 -0.42 -13.84
#